data_ca9c1c42a7abb09720011bee639d2864
#
_entry.id   ca9c1c42a7abb09720011bee639d2864
#
_cell.length_a   1.000
_cell.length_b   1.000
_cell.length_c   1.000
_cell.angle_alpha   90.00
_cell.angle_beta   90.00
_cell.angle_gamma   90.00
#
_symmetry.space_group_name_H-M   'P 1'
#
loop_
_entity.id
_entity.type
_entity.pdbx_description
1 polymer ?
#
loop_
_entity_poly.entity_id
_entity_poly.type
_entity_poly.pdbx_seq_one_letter_code
_entity_poly.pdbx_strand_id
1 'polypeptide(L)'
;MKGNGKKLSLPAYDEIFSTEESRADAAREKVMDIPLSELHPFANHPFRVVDDEKMQETVDSIAENGILVPAIARPRPEGGYELISGHRRKHGCELLGLETMPVIVRDLTDDQAILMMVDSNIQRETLLPSERAFAYKMKLDALKRTVGRPSLKNVSQLGTQKRSDQLMAEQTGESRNQIQRYIRLTHLIPELLEMVDNKKIAINPAVELSFLTHDEQVNLLDAIESEQATPSLAQAQRMKKFSTAKRLSIDVMRAILGEAKKADLNTGFIPINDVRQYFPKGHTDQQIREDIIEYSRQMFIQRQKKEHTR
;
A
#
# COMPACT_ATOMS: atom_id res chain seq x y z
N MET A 1 -19.04 -57.57 36.72
CA MET A 1 -18.52 -57.42 35.36
C MET A 1 -19.51 -56.59 34.54
N LYS A 2 -19.24 -55.30 34.35
CA LYS A 2 -20.07 -54.40 33.52
C LYS A 2 -19.41 -54.29 32.16
N GLY A 3 -20.06 -54.80 31.12
CA GLY A 3 -19.61 -54.75 29.76
C GLY A 3 -19.71 -53.34 29.19
N ASN A 4 -18.57 -52.81 28.69
CA ASN A 4 -18.44 -51.49 28.08
C ASN A 4 -18.80 -51.61 26.59
N GLY A 5 -20.10 -51.39 26.25
CA GLY A 5 -20.57 -51.38 24.87
C GLY A 5 -20.04 -50.15 24.13
N LYS A 6 -19.00 -50.28 23.31
CA LYS A 6 -18.61 -49.30 22.30
C LYS A 6 -19.80 -49.11 21.35
N LYS A 7 -20.43 -47.93 21.39
CA LYS A 7 -21.35 -47.50 20.34
C LYS A 7 -20.53 -47.32 19.04
N LEU A 8 -20.69 -48.22 18.09
CA LEU A 8 -20.27 -48.01 16.71
C LEU A 8 -21.17 -46.94 16.12
N SER A 9 -20.62 -45.78 15.88
CA SER A 9 -21.27 -44.75 15.04
C SER A 9 -21.16 -45.25 13.60
N LEU A 10 -22.28 -45.62 13.01
CA LEU A 10 -22.35 -45.91 11.57
C LEU A 10 -22.16 -44.59 10.82
N PRO A 11 -21.34 -44.54 9.74
CA PRO A 11 -21.22 -43.34 8.89
C PRO A 11 -22.59 -42.98 8.31
N ALA A 12 -22.85 -41.70 8.11
CA ALA A 12 -24.11 -41.21 7.57
C ALA A 12 -24.41 -41.88 6.22
N TYR A 13 -25.70 -42.20 5.95
CA TYR A 13 -26.15 -42.91 4.76
C TYR A 13 -25.61 -42.31 3.46
N ASP A 14 -25.41 -40.97 3.41
CA ASP A 14 -24.86 -40.22 2.28
C ASP A 14 -23.36 -40.47 2.01
N GLU A 15 -22.58 -40.88 3.03
CA GLU A 15 -21.15 -41.20 2.86
C GLU A 15 -20.92 -42.57 2.19
N ILE A 16 -21.87 -43.48 2.30
CA ILE A 16 -21.75 -44.85 1.77
C ILE A 16 -22.12 -44.94 0.29
N PHE A 17 -22.97 -44.01 -0.21
CA PHE A 17 -23.49 -44.00 -1.57
C PHE A 17 -22.91 -42.90 -2.48
N SER A 18 -22.01 -42.06 -1.97
CA SER A 18 -21.33 -41.08 -2.81
C SER A 18 -20.27 -41.77 -3.68
N THR A 19 -20.43 -41.73 -4.99
CA THR A 19 -19.42 -42.17 -5.96
C THR A 19 -18.19 -41.25 -5.89
N GLU A 20 -17.01 -41.72 -6.35
CA GLU A 20 -15.81 -40.85 -6.45
C GLU A 20 -16.07 -39.65 -7.37
N GLU A 21 -16.89 -39.79 -8.39
CA GLU A 21 -17.33 -38.68 -9.25
C GLU A 21 -18.20 -37.67 -8.50
N SER A 22 -19.11 -38.14 -7.64
CA SER A 22 -19.95 -37.27 -6.79
C SER A 22 -19.12 -36.52 -5.74
N ARG A 23 -18.06 -37.15 -5.19
CA ARG A 23 -17.11 -36.49 -4.27
C ARG A 23 -16.22 -35.50 -4.99
N ALA A 24 -15.77 -35.82 -6.20
CA ALA A 24 -15.00 -34.92 -7.05
C ALA A 24 -15.85 -33.71 -7.51
N ASP A 25 -17.13 -33.91 -7.80
CA ASP A 25 -18.08 -32.85 -8.18
C ASP A 25 -18.48 -31.97 -6.99
N ALA A 26 -18.59 -32.55 -5.80
CA ALA A 26 -18.80 -31.80 -4.57
C ALA A 26 -17.55 -30.99 -4.15
N ALA A 27 -16.35 -31.43 -4.56
CA ALA A 27 -15.08 -30.73 -4.34
C ALA A 27 -14.79 -29.66 -5.42
N ARG A 28 -15.54 -29.65 -6.54
CA ARG A 28 -15.43 -28.58 -7.54
C ARG A 28 -16.03 -27.30 -7.01
N GLU A 29 -15.28 -26.22 -7.15
CA GLU A 29 -15.75 -24.88 -6.81
C GLU A 29 -16.98 -24.54 -7.67
N LYS A 30 -18.15 -24.43 -7.04
CA LYS A 30 -19.39 -24.06 -7.71
C LYS A 30 -19.51 -22.54 -7.76
N VAL A 31 -19.74 -22.00 -8.96
CA VAL A 31 -20.15 -20.61 -9.12
C VAL A 31 -21.62 -20.50 -8.78
N MET A 32 -21.97 -19.58 -7.89
CA MET A 32 -23.35 -19.28 -7.49
C MET A 32 -23.67 -17.83 -7.73
N ASP A 33 -24.88 -17.52 -8.21
CA ASP A 33 -25.36 -16.15 -8.30
C ASP A 33 -25.86 -15.71 -6.92
N ILE A 34 -25.12 -14.82 -6.28
CA ILE A 34 -25.43 -14.33 -4.93
C ILE A 34 -25.97 -12.91 -5.01
N PRO A 35 -27.07 -12.59 -4.29
CA PRO A 35 -27.57 -11.22 -4.19
C PRO A 35 -26.50 -10.27 -3.67
N LEU A 36 -26.38 -9.06 -4.29
CA LEU A 36 -25.40 -8.06 -3.87
C LEU A 36 -25.60 -7.61 -2.43
N SER A 37 -26.84 -7.65 -1.94
CA SER A 37 -27.23 -7.35 -0.55
C SER A 37 -26.65 -8.32 0.48
N GLU A 38 -26.34 -9.56 0.08
CA GLU A 38 -25.75 -10.57 0.93
C GLU A 38 -24.21 -10.56 0.90
N LEU A 39 -23.62 -9.78 -0.01
CA LEU A 39 -22.17 -9.64 -0.14
C LEU A 39 -21.68 -8.46 0.69
N HIS A 40 -21.04 -8.75 1.81
CA HIS A 40 -20.48 -7.76 2.72
C HIS A 40 -18.99 -7.52 2.42
N PRO A 41 -18.49 -6.28 2.59
CA PRO A 41 -17.08 -5.99 2.40
C PRO A 41 -16.22 -6.73 3.44
N PHE A 42 -14.99 -7.06 3.08
CA PHE A 42 -13.99 -7.63 4.00
C PHE A 42 -13.67 -6.60 5.11
N ALA A 43 -13.63 -7.07 6.36
CA ALA A 43 -13.31 -6.21 7.50
C ALA A 43 -11.90 -5.60 7.35
N ASN A 44 -11.79 -4.27 7.49
CA ASN A 44 -10.54 -3.51 7.34
C ASN A 44 -9.86 -3.71 5.96
N HIS A 45 -10.64 -3.82 4.89
CA HIS A 45 -10.13 -3.94 3.53
C HIS A 45 -9.23 -2.75 3.18
N PRO A 46 -7.92 -2.98 2.88
CA PRO A 46 -6.98 -1.88 2.71
C PRO A 46 -7.09 -1.17 1.35
N PHE A 47 -7.69 -1.83 0.35
CA PHE A 47 -7.75 -1.34 -1.02
C PHE A 47 -9.05 -0.58 -1.26
N ARG A 48 -8.95 0.67 -1.70
CA ARG A 48 -10.10 1.51 -1.99
C ARG A 48 -10.72 1.15 -3.34
N VAL A 49 -12.04 1.20 -3.43
CA VAL A 49 -12.75 1.25 -4.70
C VAL A 49 -13.00 2.72 -5.01
N VAL A 50 -12.46 3.18 -6.12
CA VAL A 50 -12.56 4.59 -6.55
C VAL A 50 -13.23 4.61 -7.91
N ASP A 51 -14.13 5.60 -8.10
CA ASP A 51 -14.80 5.85 -9.37
C ASP A 51 -13.88 6.62 -10.31
N ASP A 52 -12.90 5.89 -10.87
CA ASP A 52 -11.93 6.36 -11.84
C ASP A 52 -12.25 5.84 -13.25
N GLU A 53 -11.50 6.28 -14.26
CA GLU A 53 -11.62 5.82 -15.64
C GLU A 53 -11.57 4.29 -15.77
N LYS A 54 -10.71 3.63 -14.98
CA LYS A 54 -10.62 2.16 -14.93
C LYS A 54 -11.88 1.52 -14.32
N MET A 55 -12.59 2.23 -13.43
CA MET A 55 -13.87 1.76 -12.91
C MET A 55 -14.92 1.82 -14.02
N GLN A 56 -14.94 2.89 -14.80
CA GLN A 56 -15.84 2.99 -15.96
C GLN A 56 -15.58 1.87 -16.97
N GLU A 57 -14.32 1.58 -17.32
CA GLU A 57 -13.97 0.43 -18.15
C GLU A 57 -14.50 -0.91 -17.57
N THR A 58 -14.46 -1.05 -16.25
CA THR A 58 -15.00 -2.24 -15.57
C THR A 58 -16.53 -2.32 -15.72
N VAL A 59 -17.23 -1.19 -15.56
CA VAL A 59 -18.68 -1.08 -15.73
C VAL A 59 -19.08 -1.40 -17.15
N ASP A 60 -18.41 -0.80 -18.14
CA ASP A 60 -18.68 -1.02 -19.56
C ASP A 60 -18.46 -2.49 -19.95
N SER A 61 -17.37 -3.10 -19.48
CA SER A 61 -17.10 -4.52 -19.69
C SER A 61 -18.17 -5.43 -19.08
N ILE A 62 -18.67 -5.10 -17.88
CA ILE A 62 -19.76 -5.87 -17.23
C ILE A 62 -21.06 -5.71 -18.02
N ALA A 63 -21.35 -4.50 -18.51
CA ALA A 63 -22.55 -4.24 -19.30
C ALA A 63 -22.56 -5.03 -20.63
N GLU A 64 -21.42 -5.14 -21.29
CA GLU A 64 -21.29 -5.82 -22.59
C GLU A 64 -21.19 -7.34 -22.46
N ASN A 65 -20.37 -7.83 -21.51
CA ASN A 65 -19.96 -9.24 -21.46
C ASN A 65 -20.41 -9.97 -20.20
N GLY A 66 -21.06 -9.27 -19.27
CA GLY A 66 -21.32 -9.80 -17.94
C GLY A 66 -20.02 -9.95 -17.11
N ILE A 67 -20.11 -10.68 -16.01
CA ILE A 67 -18.95 -10.97 -15.16
C ILE A 67 -18.29 -12.26 -15.63
N LEU A 68 -17.19 -12.12 -16.40
CA LEU A 68 -16.44 -13.25 -16.94
C LEU A 68 -15.66 -14.04 -15.87
N VAL A 69 -15.18 -13.36 -14.82
CA VAL A 69 -14.44 -13.98 -13.72
C VAL A 69 -15.24 -13.83 -12.44
N PRO A 70 -15.73 -14.92 -11.81
CA PRO A 70 -16.52 -14.85 -10.59
C PRO A 70 -15.72 -14.21 -9.45
N ALA A 71 -16.44 -13.55 -8.53
CA ALA A 71 -15.85 -13.08 -7.28
C ALA A 71 -15.56 -14.25 -6.33
N ILE A 72 -14.79 -14.00 -5.26
CA ILE A 72 -14.52 -14.99 -4.22
C ILE A 72 -15.04 -14.43 -2.90
N ALA A 73 -15.83 -15.22 -2.20
CA ALA A 73 -16.36 -14.89 -0.89
C ALA A 73 -16.29 -16.07 0.06
N ARG A 74 -16.50 -15.82 1.35
CA ARG A 74 -16.64 -16.86 2.38
C ARG A 74 -17.94 -16.66 3.18
N PRO A 75 -18.53 -17.71 3.78
CA PRO A 75 -19.66 -17.57 4.66
C PRO A 75 -19.32 -16.71 5.89
N ARG A 76 -20.29 -15.91 6.36
CA ARG A 76 -20.19 -15.15 7.61
C ARG A 76 -20.98 -15.85 8.73
N PRO A 77 -20.50 -15.78 9.99
CA PRO A 77 -21.26 -16.31 11.13
C PRO A 77 -22.63 -15.63 11.33
N GLU A 78 -22.72 -14.33 10.98
CA GLU A 78 -23.93 -13.53 11.13
C GLU A 78 -24.90 -13.67 9.94
N GLY A 79 -24.59 -14.50 8.97
CA GLY A 79 -25.32 -14.68 7.72
C GLY A 79 -24.76 -13.85 6.56
N GLY A 80 -25.09 -14.25 5.34
CA GLY A 80 -24.51 -13.72 4.12
C GLY A 80 -23.05 -14.12 3.92
N TYR A 81 -22.35 -13.39 3.09
CA TYR A 81 -21.00 -13.72 2.66
C TYR A 81 -20.05 -12.51 2.78
N GLU A 82 -18.81 -12.75 3.19
CA GLU A 82 -17.76 -11.75 3.20
C GLU A 82 -16.96 -11.84 1.89
N LEU A 83 -16.91 -10.74 1.15
CA LEU A 83 -16.25 -10.67 -0.16
C LEU A 83 -14.72 -10.57 0.01
N ILE A 84 -13.99 -11.55 -0.48
CA ILE A 84 -12.52 -11.62 -0.40
C ILE A 84 -11.88 -10.98 -1.63
N SER A 85 -12.43 -11.22 -2.82
CA SER A 85 -11.95 -10.67 -4.09
C SER A 85 -13.11 -10.31 -5.00
N GLY A 86 -13.02 -9.19 -5.71
CA GLY A 86 -14.04 -8.75 -6.66
C GLY A 86 -14.82 -7.50 -6.23
N HIS A 87 -14.32 -6.70 -5.29
CA HIS A 87 -14.96 -5.47 -4.81
C HIS A 87 -15.30 -4.48 -5.93
N ARG A 88 -14.39 -4.28 -6.91
CA ARG A 88 -14.68 -3.43 -8.09
C ARG A 88 -15.81 -4.00 -8.96
N ARG A 89 -15.87 -5.32 -9.13
CA ARG A 89 -16.95 -5.98 -9.88
C ARG A 89 -18.30 -5.85 -9.17
N LYS A 90 -18.31 -6.02 -7.83
CA LYS A 90 -19.51 -5.77 -7.02
C LYS A 90 -19.99 -4.33 -7.21
N HIS A 91 -19.09 -3.36 -7.07
CA HIS A 91 -19.44 -1.94 -7.26
C HIS A 91 -19.93 -1.65 -8.69
N GLY A 92 -19.32 -2.25 -9.72
CA GLY A 92 -19.79 -2.14 -11.10
C GLY A 92 -21.20 -2.72 -11.29
N CYS A 93 -21.53 -3.84 -10.64
CA CYS A 93 -22.87 -4.39 -10.64
C CYS A 93 -23.88 -3.44 -9.95
N GLU A 94 -23.50 -2.83 -8.84
CA GLU A 94 -24.33 -1.83 -8.14
C GLU A 94 -24.63 -0.62 -9.02
N LEU A 95 -23.62 -0.09 -9.74
CA LEU A 95 -23.77 1.01 -10.68
C LEU A 95 -24.68 0.67 -11.88
N LEU A 96 -24.68 -0.59 -12.31
CA LEU A 96 -25.54 -1.09 -13.38
C LEU A 96 -26.94 -1.50 -12.89
N GLY A 97 -27.20 -1.47 -11.58
CA GLY A 97 -28.48 -1.88 -11.00
C GLY A 97 -28.74 -3.40 -11.08
N LEU A 98 -27.68 -4.23 -11.15
CA LEU A 98 -27.82 -5.68 -11.13
C LEU A 98 -28.15 -6.16 -9.71
N GLU A 99 -28.99 -7.18 -9.59
CA GLU A 99 -29.41 -7.72 -8.28
C GLU A 99 -28.43 -8.77 -7.74
N THR A 100 -27.78 -9.53 -8.61
CA THR A 100 -26.90 -10.64 -8.26
C THR A 100 -25.56 -10.55 -8.99
N MET A 101 -24.57 -11.29 -8.49
CA MET A 101 -23.30 -11.51 -9.21
C MET A 101 -22.78 -12.93 -9.01
N PRO A 102 -22.04 -13.49 -9.99
CA PRO A 102 -21.42 -14.81 -9.85
C PRO A 102 -20.28 -14.79 -8.86
N VAL A 103 -20.33 -15.71 -7.88
CA VAL A 103 -19.39 -15.82 -6.75
C VAL A 103 -19.00 -17.27 -6.54
N ILE A 104 -17.73 -17.52 -6.27
CA ILE A 104 -17.22 -18.77 -5.73
C ILE A 104 -17.15 -18.65 -4.22
N VAL A 105 -17.89 -19.47 -3.51
CA VAL A 105 -17.88 -19.51 -2.05
C VAL A 105 -16.84 -20.54 -1.58
N ARG A 106 -15.91 -20.08 -0.74
CA ARG A 106 -14.87 -20.91 -0.13
C ARG A 106 -14.96 -20.84 1.38
N ASP A 107 -14.75 -21.98 2.04
CA ASP A 107 -14.58 -22.02 3.49
C ASP A 107 -13.12 -21.65 3.82
N LEU A 108 -12.89 -20.40 4.22
CA LEU A 108 -11.57 -19.84 4.48
C LEU A 108 -11.48 -19.34 5.92
N THR A 109 -10.37 -19.68 6.58
CA THR A 109 -10.02 -19.04 7.85
C THR A 109 -9.67 -17.57 7.63
N ASP A 110 -9.66 -16.77 8.71
CA ASP A 110 -9.32 -15.34 8.62
C ASP A 110 -7.93 -15.12 7.98
N ASP A 111 -6.94 -15.91 8.38
CA ASP A 111 -5.59 -15.80 7.83
C ASP A 111 -5.54 -16.17 6.33
N GLN A 112 -6.24 -17.22 5.91
CA GLN A 112 -6.34 -17.61 4.50
C GLN A 112 -7.05 -16.52 3.67
N ALA A 113 -8.13 -15.96 4.20
CA ALA A 113 -8.85 -14.89 3.55
C ALA A 113 -7.99 -13.62 3.36
N ILE A 114 -7.25 -13.22 4.42
CA ILE A 114 -6.28 -12.11 4.34
C ILE A 114 -5.21 -12.37 3.28
N LEU A 115 -4.58 -13.54 3.30
CA LEU A 115 -3.54 -13.90 2.32
C LEU A 115 -4.08 -13.83 0.90
N MET A 116 -5.24 -14.44 0.64
CA MET A 116 -5.87 -14.45 -0.68
C MET A 116 -6.25 -13.04 -1.15
N MET A 117 -6.85 -12.22 -0.28
CA MET A 117 -7.22 -10.84 -0.57
C MET A 117 -6.01 -9.99 -0.92
N VAL A 118 -4.93 -10.08 -0.13
CA VAL A 118 -3.71 -9.31 -0.38
C VAL A 118 -3.03 -9.79 -1.66
N ASP A 119 -2.87 -11.11 -1.88
CA ASP A 119 -2.19 -11.65 -3.05
C ASP A 119 -2.91 -11.31 -4.36
N SER A 120 -4.24 -11.26 -4.36
CA SER A 120 -5.03 -10.86 -5.53
C SER A 120 -4.91 -9.37 -5.90
N ASN A 121 -4.42 -8.54 -4.99
CA ASN A 121 -4.36 -7.08 -5.19
C ASN A 121 -2.94 -6.52 -5.24
N ILE A 122 -1.95 -7.18 -4.61
CA ILE A 122 -0.60 -6.63 -4.42
C ILE A 122 0.17 -6.41 -5.72
N GLN A 123 -0.20 -7.11 -6.79
CA GLN A 123 0.43 -7.00 -8.11
C GLN A 123 -0.14 -5.86 -8.95
N ARG A 124 -1.11 -5.09 -8.42
CA ARG A 124 -1.65 -3.93 -9.14
C ARG A 124 -0.58 -2.83 -9.22
N GLU A 125 -0.32 -2.31 -10.39
CA GLU A 125 0.67 -1.27 -10.65
C GLU A 125 0.36 0.06 -9.93
N THR A 126 -0.90 0.33 -9.64
CA THR A 126 -1.41 1.63 -9.16
C THR A 126 -1.83 1.62 -7.68
N LEU A 127 -1.19 0.80 -6.83
CA LEU A 127 -1.47 0.82 -5.39
C LEU A 127 -0.93 2.08 -4.72
N LEU A 128 -1.77 2.72 -3.91
CA LEU A 128 -1.35 3.82 -3.05
C LEU A 128 -0.35 3.33 -1.99
N PRO A 129 0.59 4.19 -1.55
CA PRO A 129 1.51 3.86 -0.46
C PRO A 129 0.81 3.38 0.81
N SER A 130 -0.32 3.99 1.19
CA SER A 130 -1.13 3.58 2.33
C SER A 130 -1.72 2.18 2.15
N GLU A 131 -2.32 1.89 1.00
CA GLU A 131 -2.89 0.59 0.68
C GLU A 131 -1.83 -0.51 0.76
N ARG A 132 -0.65 -0.28 0.17
CA ARG A 132 0.47 -1.20 0.22
C ARG A 132 0.97 -1.41 1.66
N ALA A 133 1.02 -0.33 2.46
CA ALA A 133 1.45 -0.39 3.86
C ALA A 133 0.52 -1.28 4.71
N PHE A 134 -0.80 -1.06 4.64
CA PHE A 134 -1.76 -1.87 5.38
C PHE A 134 -1.86 -3.29 4.86
N ALA A 135 -1.82 -3.51 3.54
CA ALA A 135 -1.80 -4.84 2.93
C ALA A 135 -0.59 -5.66 3.41
N TYR A 136 0.62 -5.06 3.40
CA TYR A 136 1.83 -5.72 3.90
C TYR A 136 1.76 -6.03 5.39
N LYS A 137 1.22 -5.11 6.20
CA LYS A 137 1.01 -5.37 7.63
C LYS A 137 0.07 -6.54 7.85
N MET A 138 -1.10 -6.54 7.22
CA MET A 138 -2.09 -7.62 7.34
C MET A 138 -1.50 -8.97 6.90
N LYS A 139 -0.82 -9.03 5.76
CA LYS A 139 -0.19 -10.24 5.25
C LYS A 139 0.90 -10.75 6.19
N LEU A 140 1.78 -9.88 6.66
CA LEU A 140 2.84 -10.27 7.59
C LEU A 140 2.29 -10.81 8.91
N ASP A 141 1.23 -10.19 9.44
CA ASP A 141 0.60 -10.62 10.68
C ASP A 141 -0.14 -11.97 10.50
N ALA A 142 -0.81 -12.19 9.36
CA ALA A 142 -1.40 -13.49 9.01
C ALA A 142 -0.33 -14.58 8.89
N LEU A 143 0.78 -14.32 8.18
CA LEU A 143 1.89 -15.25 8.05
C LEU A 143 2.53 -15.60 9.40
N LYS A 144 2.66 -14.64 10.33
CA LYS A 144 3.18 -14.90 11.68
C LYS A 144 2.25 -15.83 12.47
N ARG A 145 0.94 -15.64 12.38
CA ARG A 145 -0.05 -16.52 13.06
C ARG A 145 -0.04 -17.93 12.49
N THR A 146 0.10 -18.06 11.16
CA THR A 146 0.10 -19.35 10.48
C THR A 146 1.40 -20.13 10.72
N VAL A 147 2.57 -19.46 10.65
CA VAL A 147 3.90 -20.09 10.83
C VAL A 147 4.25 -20.26 12.31
N GLY A 148 3.76 -19.36 13.19
CA GLY A 148 4.03 -19.38 14.63
C GLY A 148 3.21 -20.37 15.45
N ARG A 149 2.26 -21.12 14.85
CA ARG A 149 1.49 -22.16 15.54
C ARG A 149 2.26 -23.49 15.45
N PRO A 150 2.98 -23.93 16.52
CA PRO A 150 3.64 -25.23 16.49
C PRO A 150 2.55 -26.31 16.39
N SER A 151 2.46 -26.97 15.25
CA SER A 151 1.73 -28.23 15.17
C SER A 151 2.48 -29.23 16.03
N LEU A 152 1.84 -29.70 17.11
CA LEU A 152 2.35 -30.72 18.03
C LEU A 152 2.75 -32.05 17.35
N LYS A 153 2.65 -32.17 16.03
CA LYS A 153 2.93 -33.38 15.25
C LYS A 153 4.26 -33.39 14.49
N ASN A 154 5.03 -32.28 14.43
CA ASN A 154 6.28 -32.23 13.64
C ASN A 154 7.47 -31.66 14.40
N VAL A 155 7.85 -32.28 15.53
CA VAL A 155 9.10 -31.98 16.26
C VAL A 155 10.36 -32.57 15.57
N SER A 156 10.23 -33.27 14.43
CA SER A 156 11.32 -34.03 13.83
C SER A 156 11.94 -33.44 12.57
N GLN A 157 11.58 -32.25 12.14
CA GLN A 157 12.28 -31.56 11.03
C GLN A 157 12.82 -30.20 11.49
N LEU A 158 14.00 -30.23 12.07
CA LEU A 158 14.93 -29.09 12.18
C LEU A 158 15.44 -28.66 10.77
N GLY A 159 14.54 -28.37 9.86
CA GLY A 159 14.79 -27.68 8.61
C GLY A 159 14.46 -26.22 8.82
N THR A 160 15.39 -25.33 8.53
CA THR A 160 15.34 -23.86 8.60
C THR A 160 13.94 -23.32 8.28
N GLN A 161 13.12 -23.12 9.31
CA GLN A 161 11.81 -22.50 9.15
C GLN A 161 12.04 -21.04 8.69
N LYS A 162 11.74 -20.77 7.42
CA LYS A 162 11.88 -19.43 6.85
C LYS A 162 11.05 -18.45 7.68
N ARG A 163 11.62 -17.31 8.04
CA ARG A 163 10.91 -16.26 8.78
C ARG A 163 9.79 -15.71 7.91
N SER A 164 8.66 -15.32 8.51
CA SER A 164 7.50 -14.77 7.80
C SER A 164 7.85 -13.56 6.90
N ASP A 165 8.79 -12.73 7.33
CA ASP A 165 9.30 -11.60 6.54
C ASP A 165 10.11 -12.03 5.30
N GLN A 166 10.80 -13.16 5.38
CA GLN A 166 11.53 -13.74 4.25
C GLN A 166 10.57 -14.39 3.24
N LEU A 167 9.57 -15.14 3.72
CA LEU A 167 8.51 -15.71 2.87
C LEU A 167 7.77 -14.60 2.11
N MET A 168 7.45 -13.51 2.81
CA MET A 168 6.79 -12.37 2.21
C MET A 168 7.66 -11.71 1.11
N ALA A 169 8.95 -11.53 1.35
CA ALA A 169 9.89 -10.97 0.37
C ALA A 169 9.98 -11.83 -0.90
N GLU A 170 10.04 -13.16 -0.74
CA GLU A 170 10.06 -14.10 -1.86
C GLU A 170 8.75 -14.06 -2.68
N GLN A 171 7.60 -13.92 -2.02
CA GLN A 171 6.28 -13.89 -2.68
C GLN A 171 6.00 -12.56 -3.40
N THR A 172 6.47 -11.44 -2.84
CA THR A 172 6.20 -10.10 -3.40
C THR A 172 7.28 -9.63 -4.37
N GLY A 173 8.45 -10.26 -4.38
CA GLY A 173 9.62 -9.82 -5.15
C GLY A 173 10.29 -8.57 -4.58
N GLU A 174 9.83 -8.05 -3.44
CA GLU A 174 10.41 -6.87 -2.80
C GLU A 174 11.41 -7.25 -1.71
N SER A 175 12.36 -6.35 -1.43
CA SER A 175 13.30 -6.55 -0.33
C SER A 175 12.59 -6.47 1.03
N ARG A 176 13.07 -7.25 2.01
CA ARG A 176 12.57 -7.20 3.40
C ARG A 176 12.58 -5.77 3.97
N ASN A 177 13.63 -5.01 3.68
CA ASN A 177 13.75 -3.63 4.12
C ASN A 177 12.66 -2.74 3.52
N GLN A 178 12.34 -2.92 2.23
CA GLN A 178 11.28 -2.17 1.56
C GLN A 178 9.91 -2.48 2.18
N ILE A 179 9.61 -3.76 2.41
CA ILE A 179 8.38 -4.20 3.08
C ILE A 179 8.24 -3.55 4.46
N GLN A 180 9.31 -3.59 5.28
CA GLN A 180 9.30 -2.99 6.62
C GLN A 180 9.11 -1.46 6.57
N ARG A 181 9.65 -0.79 5.55
CA ARG A 181 9.44 0.66 5.35
C ARG A 181 7.99 0.98 5.02
N TYR A 182 7.34 0.21 4.14
CA TYR A 182 5.90 0.37 3.91
C TYR A 182 5.09 0.11 5.18
N ILE A 183 5.33 -1.01 5.87
CA ILE A 183 4.62 -1.32 7.12
C ILE A 183 4.78 -0.18 8.13
N ARG A 184 5.95 0.45 8.18
CA ARG A 184 6.18 1.56 9.09
C ARG A 184 5.26 2.76 8.85
N LEU A 185 4.81 2.99 7.61
CA LEU A 185 3.87 4.07 7.27
C LEU A 185 2.52 3.92 8.01
N THR A 186 2.12 2.71 8.42
CA THR A 186 0.88 2.49 9.19
C THR A 186 0.88 3.12 10.59
N HIS A 187 2.00 3.71 11.02
CA HIS A 187 2.12 4.46 12.26
C HIS A 187 1.94 5.98 12.09
N LEU A 188 1.73 6.44 10.86
CA LEU A 188 1.37 7.82 10.60
C LEU A 188 -0.10 8.07 10.92
N ILE A 189 -0.42 9.30 11.35
CA ILE A 189 -1.80 9.75 11.42
C ILE A 189 -2.41 9.81 10.02
N PRO A 190 -3.75 9.65 9.88
CA PRO A 190 -4.41 9.57 8.58
C PRO A 190 -4.07 10.72 7.64
N GLU A 191 -3.99 11.95 8.15
CA GLU A 191 -3.74 13.18 7.40
C GLU A 191 -2.32 13.19 6.78
N LEU A 192 -1.31 12.79 7.55
CA LEU A 192 0.06 12.67 7.03
C LEU A 192 0.19 11.52 6.02
N LEU A 193 -0.53 10.43 6.25
CA LEU A 193 -0.55 9.29 5.33
C LEU A 193 -1.23 9.66 4.00
N GLU A 194 -2.29 10.46 4.04
CA GLU A 194 -2.93 11.02 2.86
C GLU A 194 -1.99 11.95 2.08
N MET A 195 -1.17 12.73 2.78
CA MET A 195 -0.14 13.54 2.12
C MET A 195 0.91 12.68 1.39
N VAL A 196 1.18 11.47 1.89
CA VAL A 196 2.06 10.50 1.21
C VAL A 196 1.38 9.93 -0.03
N ASP A 197 0.11 9.57 0.06
CA ASP A 197 -0.69 9.08 -1.07
C ASP A 197 -0.78 10.12 -2.19
N ASN A 198 -0.96 11.40 -1.82
CA ASN A 198 -1.01 12.55 -2.72
C ASN A 198 0.38 13.02 -3.19
N LYS A 199 1.46 12.28 -2.88
CA LYS A 199 2.86 12.59 -3.25
C LYS A 199 3.38 13.94 -2.73
N LYS A 200 2.70 14.55 -1.75
CA LYS A 200 3.16 15.78 -1.08
C LYS A 200 4.35 15.50 -0.15
N ILE A 201 4.37 14.31 0.46
CA ILE A 201 5.49 13.81 1.26
C ILE A 201 6.01 12.52 0.59
N ALA A 202 7.30 12.44 0.32
CA ALA A 202 7.91 11.23 -0.23
C ALA A 202 7.97 10.10 0.83
N ILE A 203 8.01 8.83 0.39
CA ILE A 203 8.01 7.66 1.27
C ILE A 203 9.17 7.70 2.28
N ASN A 204 10.37 8.12 1.87
CA ASN A 204 11.54 8.12 2.74
C ASN A 204 11.42 9.09 3.93
N PRO A 205 11.09 10.37 3.75
CA PRO A 205 10.74 11.26 4.86
C PRO A 205 9.60 10.71 5.72
N ALA A 206 8.53 10.20 5.11
CA ALA A 206 7.37 9.68 5.79
C ALA A 206 7.71 8.52 6.76
N VAL A 207 8.61 7.62 6.36
CA VAL A 207 9.14 6.56 7.23
C VAL A 207 9.85 7.13 8.45
N GLU A 208 10.64 8.21 8.30
CA GLU A 208 11.30 8.85 9.45
C GLU A 208 10.29 9.57 10.36
N LEU A 209 9.28 10.23 9.78
CA LEU A 209 8.20 10.89 10.52
C LEU A 209 7.31 9.93 11.29
N SER A 210 7.16 8.70 10.83
CA SER A 210 6.39 7.66 11.54
C SER A 210 6.99 7.25 12.91
N PHE A 211 8.18 7.71 13.25
CA PHE A 211 8.78 7.51 14.56
C PHE A 211 8.40 8.60 15.58
N LEU A 212 7.77 9.68 15.12
CA LEU A 212 7.22 10.71 16.00
C LEU A 212 6.03 10.18 16.79
N THR A 213 5.79 10.74 17.97
CA THR A 213 4.59 10.45 18.76
C THR A 213 3.35 10.99 18.03
N HIS A 214 2.16 10.53 18.43
CA HIS A 214 0.91 11.01 17.84
C HIS A 214 0.78 12.54 17.95
N ASP A 215 1.04 13.09 19.14
CA ASP A 215 0.93 14.54 19.38
C ASP A 215 1.97 15.33 18.56
N GLU A 216 3.19 14.80 18.40
CA GLU A 216 4.21 15.39 17.55
C GLU A 216 3.81 15.36 16.06
N GLN A 217 3.12 14.30 15.60
CA GLN A 217 2.61 14.23 14.23
C GLN A 217 1.49 15.25 13.98
N VAL A 218 0.60 15.46 14.95
CA VAL A 218 -0.43 16.51 14.89
C VAL A 218 0.22 17.90 14.82
N ASN A 219 1.20 18.18 15.71
CA ASN A 219 1.95 19.43 15.69
C ASN A 219 2.73 19.64 14.37
N LEU A 220 3.22 18.55 13.77
CA LEU A 220 3.89 18.62 12.48
C LEU A 220 2.91 19.02 11.36
N LEU A 221 1.67 18.54 11.41
CA LEU A 221 0.65 18.95 10.43
C LEU A 221 0.41 20.45 10.49
N ASP A 222 0.23 21.02 11.70
CA ASP A 222 0.09 22.47 11.89
C ASP A 222 1.33 23.23 11.40
N ALA A 223 2.53 22.70 11.64
CA ALA A 223 3.76 23.31 11.16
C ALA A 223 3.87 23.30 9.63
N ILE A 224 3.45 22.19 8.97
CA ILE A 224 3.41 22.09 7.51
C ILE A 224 2.43 23.11 6.91
N GLU A 225 1.25 23.27 7.52
CA GLU A 225 0.24 24.22 7.08
C GLU A 225 0.71 25.67 7.26
N SER A 226 1.31 26.01 8.42
CA SER A 226 1.78 27.36 8.69
C SER A 226 2.97 27.77 7.81
N GLU A 227 3.91 26.86 7.56
CA GLU A 227 5.11 27.13 6.78
C GLU A 227 4.93 26.86 5.28
N GLN A 228 3.79 26.28 4.86
CA GLN A 228 3.52 25.89 3.46
C GLN A 228 4.67 25.05 2.86
N ALA A 229 5.28 24.19 3.69
CA ALA A 229 6.44 23.41 3.32
C ALA A 229 6.33 21.99 3.90
N THR A 230 6.67 20.99 3.09
CA THR A 230 6.75 19.58 3.53
C THR A 230 8.21 19.23 3.84
N PRO A 231 8.47 18.35 4.84
CA PRO A 231 9.81 18.05 5.26
C PRO A 231 10.57 17.20 4.23
N SER A 232 11.81 17.57 3.95
CA SER A 232 12.78 16.74 3.24
C SER A 232 13.25 15.57 4.12
N LEU A 233 13.96 14.60 3.53
CA LEU A 233 14.50 13.47 4.29
C LEU A 233 15.43 13.93 5.43
N ALA A 234 16.31 14.89 5.16
CA ALA A 234 17.24 15.41 6.17
C ALA A 234 16.50 16.10 7.33
N GLN A 235 15.46 16.87 7.03
CA GLN A 235 14.60 17.53 8.02
C GLN A 235 13.82 16.49 8.85
N ALA A 236 13.23 15.48 8.22
CA ALA A 236 12.52 14.41 8.91
C ALA A 236 13.46 13.63 9.86
N GLN A 237 14.68 13.34 9.44
CA GLN A 237 15.70 12.70 10.30
C GLN A 237 16.11 13.59 11.49
N ARG A 238 16.21 14.89 11.29
CA ARG A 238 16.47 15.84 12.40
C ARG A 238 15.30 15.87 13.38
N MET A 239 14.06 15.96 12.89
CA MET A 239 12.85 15.91 13.73
C MET A 239 12.81 14.62 14.55
N LYS A 240 13.06 13.46 13.96
CA LYS A 240 13.17 12.18 14.66
C LYS A 240 14.24 12.22 15.79
N LYS A 241 15.42 12.81 15.53
CA LYS A 241 16.46 12.97 16.57
C LYS A 241 16.00 13.84 17.71
N PHE A 242 15.33 14.97 17.43
CA PHE A 242 14.76 15.84 18.44
C PHE A 242 13.64 15.16 19.24
N SER A 243 12.77 14.40 18.59
CA SER A 243 11.72 13.58 19.22
C SER A 243 12.33 12.55 20.18
N THR A 244 13.33 11.79 19.72
CA THR A 244 14.05 10.81 20.57
C THR A 244 14.68 11.48 21.80
N ALA A 245 15.17 12.70 21.65
CA ALA A 245 15.72 13.51 22.76
C ALA A 245 14.64 14.21 23.61
N LYS A 246 13.33 14.02 23.31
CA LYS A 246 12.19 14.71 23.95
C LYS A 246 12.30 16.24 23.89
N ARG A 247 12.81 16.76 22.78
CA ARG A 247 13.05 18.21 22.54
C ARG A 247 12.33 18.73 21.30
N LEU A 248 11.46 17.93 20.69
CA LEU A 248 10.72 18.33 19.50
C LEU A 248 9.47 19.12 19.92
N SER A 249 9.51 20.44 19.72
CA SER A 249 8.36 21.33 19.87
C SER A 249 7.88 21.82 18.49
N ILE A 250 6.69 22.39 18.44
CA ILE A 250 6.15 22.95 17.21
C ILE A 250 7.04 24.10 16.65
N ASP A 251 7.65 24.90 17.53
CA ASP A 251 8.56 25.97 17.13
C ASP A 251 9.83 25.44 16.48
N VAL A 252 10.35 24.29 17.01
CA VAL A 252 11.48 23.59 16.41
C VAL A 252 11.12 23.03 15.04
N MET A 253 9.90 22.49 14.89
CA MET A 253 9.42 21.98 13.59
C MET A 253 9.31 23.12 12.56
N ARG A 254 8.70 24.26 12.95
CA ARG A 254 8.61 25.46 12.10
C ARG A 254 9.99 26.00 11.71
N ALA A 255 10.91 26.08 12.65
CA ALA A 255 12.28 26.49 12.37
C ALA A 255 12.98 25.57 11.36
N ILE A 256 12.83 24.24 11.53
CA ILE A 256 13.40 23.25 10.59
C ILE A 256 12.76 23.36 9.21
N LEU A 257 11.43 23.52 9.11
CA LEU A 257 10.73 23.65 7.82
C LEU A 257 11.05 24.98 7.13
N GLY A 258 11.19 26.06 7.89
CA GLY A 258 11.54 27.40 7.39
C GLY A 258 12.95 27.48 6.78
N GLU A 259 13.89 26.61 7.20
CA GLU A 259 15.23 26.54 6.62
C GLU A 259 15.21 26.16 5.12
N ALA A 260 14.27 25.31 4.68
CA ALA A 260 14.16 24.90 3.28
C ALA A 260 13.79 26.05 2.34
N LYS A 261 12.92 26.97 2.79
CA LYS A 261 12.53 28.15 2.01
C LYS A 261 13.71 29.11 1.75
N LYS A 262 14.65 29.20 2.69
CA LYS A 262 15.85 30.04 2.53
C LYS A 262 16.85 29.45 1.54
N ALA A 263 16.95 28.14 1.48
CA ALA A 263 17.81 27.44 0.51
C ALA A 263 17.25 27.52 -0.92
N ASP A 264 15.93 27.39 -1.08
CA ASP A 264 15.27 27.45 -2.39
C ASP A 264 15.29 28.88 -2.97
N LEU A 265 15.24 29.90 -2.11
CA LEU A 265 15.34 31.31 -2.55
C LEU A 265 16.75 31.68 -3.02
N ASN A 266 17.79 30.97 -2.61
CA ASN A 266 19.18 31.25 -2.98
C ASN A 266 19.75 30.33 -4.08
N THR A 267 19.04 29.28 -4.49
CA THR A 267 19.45 28.37 -5.57
C THR A 267 18.45 28.45 -6.71
N GLY A 268 18.57 29.50 -7.54
CA GLY A 268 18.02 29.47 -8.88
C GLY A 268 18.72 28.39 -9.71
N PHE A 269 18.29 27.14 -9.52
CA PHE A 269 18.81 26.03 -10.31
C PHE A 269 18.16 26.04 -11.69
N ILE A 270 18.92 26.41 -12.70
CA ILE A 270 18.52 26.23 -14.09
C ILE A 270 19.00 24.85 -14.52
N PRO A 271 18.09 23.90 -14.85
CA PRO A 271 18.50 22.58 -15.36
C PRO A 271 19.39 22.76 -16.60
N ILE A 272 20.56 22.12 -16.64
CA ILE A 272 21.48 22.23 -17.79
C ILE A 272 20.79 21.79 -19.08
N ASN A 273 19.84 20.85 -19.01
CA ASN A 273 19.07 20.39 -20.17
C ASN A 273 18.27 21.52 -20.83
N ASP A 274 17.77 22.49 -20.07
CA ASP A 274 16.99 23.61 -20.60
C ASP A 274 17.83 24.64 -21.35
N VAL A 275 19.11 24.73 -20.99
CA VAL A 275 20.07 25.64 -21.65
C VAL A 275 20.95 24.96 -22.69
N ARG A 276 21.04 23.64 -22.66
CA ARG A 276 21.92 22.85 -23.57
C ARG A 276 21.67 23.14 -25.05
N GLN A 277 20.44 23.45 -25.45
CA GLN A 277 20.10 23.80 -26.84
C GLN A 277 20.79 25.06 -27.36
N TYR A 278 21.28 25.92 -26.47
CA TYR A 278 21.94 27.19 -26.81
C TYR A 278 23.48 27.01 -26.87
N PHE A 279 24.01 25.83 -26.60
CA PHE A 279 25.46 25.55 -26.62
C PHE A 279 25.83 24.57 -27.73
N PRO A 280 27.07 24.60 -28.25
CA PRO A 280 27.53 23.70 -29.29
C PRO A 280 27.39 22.22 -28.92
N LYS A 281 27.03 21.38 -29.89
CA LYS A 281 26.95 19.94 -29.72
C LYS A 281 28.34 19.39 -29.36
N GLY A 282 28.53 18.88 -28.16
CA GLY A 282 29.79 18.34 -27.67
C GLY A 282 30.34 19.01 -26.43
N HIS A 283 29.75 20.15 -25.99
CA HIS A 283 30.11 20.73 -24.70
C HIS A 283 29.68 19.82 -23.55
N THR A 284 30.57 19.62 -22.61
CA THR A 284 30.28 18.92 -21.36
C THR A 284 29.45 19.83 -20.43
N ASP A 285 28.73 19.24 -19.47
CA ASP A 285 27.95 20.00 -18.47
C ASP A 285 28.82 21.00 -17.70
N GLN A 286 30.08 20.67 -17.48
CA GLN A 286 31.03 21.54 -16.81
C GLN A 286 31.42 22.74 -17.67
N GLN A 287 31.68 22.55 -18.97
CA GLN A 287 31.95 23.63 -19.91
C GLN A 287 30.77 24.59 -20.06
N ILE A 288 29.53 24.04 -20.15
CA ILE A 288 28.31 24.86 -20.19
C ILE A 288 28.19 25.74 -18.94
N ARG A 289 28.50 25.21 -17.76
CA ARG A 289 28.48 25.98 -16.51
C ARG A 289 29.54 27.07 -16.49
N GLU A 290 30.73 26.80 -16.92
CA GLU A 290 31.84 27.75 -17.01
C GLU A 290 31.49 28.91 -17.97
N ASP A 291 30.97 28.59 -19.14
CA ASP A 291 30.51 29.56 -20.13
C ASP A 291 29.38 30.47 -19.62
N ILE A 292 28.40 29.90 -18.89
CA ILE A 292 27.30 30.66 -18.27
C ILE A 292 27.85 31.63 -17.22
N ILE A 293 28.80 31.21 -16.39
CA ILE A 293 29.41 32.04 -15.36
C ILE A 293 30.19 33.18 -16.01
N GLU A 294 31.01 32.88 -17.03
CA GLU A 294 31.80 33.88 -17.75
C GLU A 294 30.93 34.92 -18.46
N TYR A 295 29.88 34.48 -19.16
CA TYR A 295 28.92 35.38 -19.80
C TYR A 295 28.19 36.26 -18.78
N SER A 296 27.77 35.69 -17.65
CA SER A 296 27.11 36.45 -16.57
C SER A 296 28.04 37.51 -15.98
N ARG A 297 29.32 37.18 -15.81
CA ARG A 297 30.36 38.14 -15.36
C ARG A 297 30.57 39.27 -16.33
N GLN A 298 30.65 38.99 -17.63
CA GLN A 298 30.78 40.00 -18.67
C GLN A 298 29.57 40.93 -18.73
N MET A 299 28.37 40.41 -18.66
CA MET A 299 27.12 41.19 -18.63
C MET A 299 27.04 42.09 -17.38
N PHE A 300 27.49 41.61 -16.22
CA PHE A 300 27.53 42.43 -15.00
C PHE A 300 28.49 43.58 -15.15
N ILE A 301 29.71 43.38 -15.69
CA ILE A 301 30.68 44.46 -15.94
C ILE A 301 30.13 45.47 -16.94
N GLN A 302 29.46 45.02 -18.00
CA GLN A 302 28.86 45.94 -18.98
C GLN A 302 27.74 46.80 -18.38
N ARG A 303 26.92 46.26 -17.50
CA ARG A 303 25.88 47.02 -16.78
C ARG A 303 26.48 48.08 -15.86
N GLN A 304 27.51 47.75 -15.09
CA GLN A 304 28.20 48.74 -14.24
C GLN A 304 28.83 49.85 -15.05
N LYS A 305 29.46 49.56 -16.20
CA LYS A 305 29.98 50.60 -17.09
C LYS A 305 28.91 51.53 -17.63
N LYS A 306 27.71 51.04 -17.95
CA LYS A 306 26.58 51.83 -18.41
C LYS A 306 25.96 52.69 -17.30
N GLU A 307 25.99 52.25 -16.05
CA GLU A 307 25.49 53.02 -14.89
C GLU A 307 26.46 54.15 -14.50
N HIS A 308 27.77 53.99 -14.74
CA HIS A 308 28.78 55.03 -14.46
C HIS A 308 28.92 56.06 -15.60
N THR A 309 28.21 55.86 -16.73
CA THR A 309 28.26 56.76 -17.89
C THR A 309 26.95 57.58 -18.01
N ARG A 310 26.05 57.45 -17.07
CA ARG A 310 24.83 58.27 -16.90
C ARG A 310 24.97 59.18 -15.67
#